data_ae9c8176d45f213ec6d1d9c5b3724a67
#
_entry.id   ae9c8176d45f213ec6d1d9c5b3724a67
#
_cell.length_a   1.000
_cell.length_b   1.000
_cell.length_c   1.000
_cell.angle_alpha   90.00
_cell.angle_beta   90.00
_cell.angle_gamma   90.00
#
_symmetry.space_group_name_H-M   'P 1'
#
loop_
_entity.id
_entity.type
_entity.pdbx_description
1 polymer ?
#
loop_
_entity_poly.entity_id
_entity_poly.type
_entity_poly.pdbx_seq_one_letter_code
_entity_poly.pdbx_strand_id
1 'polypeptide(L)'
;MRGGDAEHIARADGDGGEERAAAHKVAAAALHGNQEALLAEYCDLLCLGTVADVMPLTGENRKMVWQGLQALANPKRVGIAALMAECGAMRPPITAGTIGYTLAPRINAAGRMGHVDIATELFLTNDAARAVSLASQLCKLNRKRQDVESGIYKQAVSMLPAGKSPKAIVLADETWHQGVVGIVASRLAEEYSCPTFLICLDGDKGKASSRSYGGFNLFASLEQLSDLLESYGGHELAAGFTIRREQIDLFRERILALTDAFSRSPACNPSLKIDCEIPPQLLTVPNVQQLDELEPCGAGCPRPVLYMRNMTVTDLSEVGGGKHLRLRLSGHGYHFNGIFFSTTARLAAVALGDVVDIAYTPQVNEYRGLRTVQLNLLDIRPNEQARSRLKEGKALYRRHMQGQALSQDDLERLIPARQDFVAVWKYLAASAQNGVVCEEFGCLARKITRFAGYACGGSKIRVCLDVFQEQGLLQMEQRPKLLVIHLTSDGKKVDLEQSPTLQHLKERLKAGI
;
A
#
# COMPACT_ATOMS: atom_id res chain seq x y z
N MET A 1 31.96 -33.48 -15.45
CA MET A 1 31.07 -32.80 -16.42
C MET A 1 31.20 -31.32 -16.20
N ARG A 2 31.41 -30.57 -17.25
CA ARG A 2 31.96 -29.21 -17.24
C ARG A 2 30.94 -28.18 -16.77
N GLY A 3 31.33 -27.26 -15.89
CA GLY A 3 30.51 -26.18 -15.32
C GLY A 3 30.24 -25.04 -16.31
N GLY A 4 29.57 -25.33 -17.40
CA GLY A 4 29.21 -24.33 -18.42
C GLY A 4 27.70 -24.10 -18.61
N ASP A 5 26.87 -25.05 -18.18
CA ASP A 5 25.44 -25.03 -18.54
C ASP A 5 24.51 -24.46 -17.45
N ALA A 6 25.04 -24.14 -16.27
CA ALA A 6 24.23 -23.59 -15.16
C ALA A 6 23.99 -22.06 -15.26
N GLU A 7 24.81 -21.33 -16.00
CA GLU A 7 24.67 -19.87 -16.14
C GLU A 7 23.69 -19.44 -17.26
N HIS A 8 23.36 -20.33 -18.22
CA HIS A 8 22.42 -20.01 -19.30
C HIS A 8 20.95 -20.17 -18.93
N ILE A 9 20.64 -20.93 -17.85
CA ILE A 9 19.26 -21.14 -17.38
C ILE A 9 18.71 -19.92 -16.59
N ALA A 10 19.58 -18.99 -16.18
CA ALA A 10 19.20 -17.81 -15.39
C ALA A 10 18.75 -16.58 -16.21
N ARG A 11 18.58 -16.71 -17.52
CA ARG A 11 18.29 -15.56 -18.42
C ARG A 11 17.02 -15.68 -19.26
N ALA A 12 16.09 -16.59 -18.93
CA ALA A 12 14.82 -16.67 -19.62
C ALA A 12 13.73 -15.87 -18.88
N ASP A 13 13.17 -14.95 -19.63
CA ASP A 13 12.14 -13.98 -19.27
C ASP A 13 10.84 -14.60 -18.75
N GLY A 14 10.22 -13.94 -17.74
CA GLY A 14 8.77 -13.93 -17.48
C GLY A 14 8.04 -15.22 -17.07
N ASP A 15 8.51 -16.38 -17.47
CA ASP A 15 7.89 -17.70 -17.31
C ASP A 15 8.64 -18.61 -16.31
N GLY A 16 9.57 -18.05 -15.57
CA GLY A 16 10.51 -18.78 -14.71
C GLY A 16 9.90 -19.67 -13.62
N GLY A 17 8.61 -19.51 -13.33
CA GLY A 17 7.90 -20.33 -12.34
C GLY A 17 7.49 -21.71 -12.87
N GLU A 18 6.96 -21.77 -14.08
CA GLU A 18 6.60 -23.04 -14.73
C GLU A 18 7.85 -23.81 -15.15
N GLU A 19 8.87 -23.11 -15.65
CA GLU A 19 10.16 -23.72 -16.00
C GLU A 19 10.90 -24.26 -14.78
N ARG A 20 10.89 -23.57 -13.62
CA ARG A 20 11.48 -24.10 -12.38
C ARG A 20 10.70 -25.31 -11.87
N ALA A 21 9.37 -25.28 -11.90
CA ALA A 21 8.55 -26.43 -11.54
C ALA A 21 8.78 -27.61 -12.49
N ALA A 22 8.90 -27.37 -13.80
CA ALA A 22 9.25 -28.36 -14.78
C ALA A 22 10.66 -28.91 -14.59
N ALA A 23 11.65 -28.06 -14.29
CA ALA A 23 13.02 -28.47 -14.00
C ALA A 23 13.11 -29.36 -12.75
N HIS A 24 12.36 -29.05 -11.69
CA HIS A 24 12.26 -29.90 -10.49
C HIS A 24 11.63 -31.26 -10.81
N LYS A 25 10.59 -31.31 -11.65
CA LYS A 25 9.98 -32.58 -12.09
C LYS A 25 10.93 -33.42 -12.91
N VAL A 26 11.65 -32.81 -13.86
CA VAL A 26 12.63 -33.54 -14.70
C VAL A 26 13.77 -34.07 -13.85
N ALA A 27 14.30 -33.25 -12.90
CA ALA A 27 15.34 -33.71 -11.98
C ALA A 27 14.84 -34.85 -11.09
N ALA A 28 13.62 -34.74 -10.55
CA ALA A 28 12.99 -35.76 -9.74
C ALA A 28 12.75 -37.07 -10.53
N ALA A 29 12.23 -36.99 -11.75
CA ALA A 29 12.01 -38.14 -12.62
C ALA A 29 13.33 -38.82 -13.02
N ALA A 30 14.39 -38.03 -13.26
CA ALA A 30 15.72 -38.54 -13.58
C ALA A 30 16.40 -39.25 -12.40
N LEU A 31 16.12 -38.85 -11.16
CA LEU A 31 16.75 -39.39 -9.95
C LEU A 31 16.09 -40.69 -9.44
N HIS A 32 14.75 -40.83 -9.55
CA HIS A 32 14.04 -41.89 -8.82
C HIS A 32 12.92 -42.62 -9.60
N GLY A 33 12.66 -42.25 -10.83
CA GLY A 33 11.67 -42.93 -11.69
C GLY A 33 10.20 -42.87 -11.24
N ASN A 34 9.87 -42.26 -10.07
CA ASN A 34 8.51 -42.09 -9.55
C ASN A 34 8.24 -40.64 -9.15
N GLN A 35 7.79 -39.87 -10.12
CA GLN A 35 7.51 -38.44 -9.96
C GLN A 35 6.39 -38.16 -8.93
N GLU A 36 5.36 -39.01 -8.87
CA GLU A 36 4.24 -38.79 -7.94
C GLU A 36 4.65 -39.03 -6.50
N ALA A 37 5.47 -40.04 -6.22
CA ALA A 37 5.98 -40.28 -4.87
C ALA A 37 6.87 -39.14 -4.37
N LEU A 38 7.73 -38.58 -5.22
CA LEU A 38 8.57 -37.44 -4.88
C LEU A 38 7.76 -36.17 -4.64
N LEU A 39 6.76 -35.90 -5.47
CA LEU A 39 5.86 -34.76 -5.26
C LEU A 39 5.11 -34.90 -3.94
N ALA A 40 4.64 -36.11 -3.58
CA ALA A 40 3.96 -36.37 -2.33
C ALA A 40 4.92 -36.21 -1.12
N GLU A 41 6.20 -36.56 -1.26
CA GLU A 41 7.20 -36.44 -0.19
C GLU A 41 7.65 -34.99 0.08
N TYR A 42 7.74 -34.16 -1.00
CA TYR A 42 8.30 -32.80 -0.91
C TYR A 42 7.29 -31.69 -1.16
N CYS A 43 5.99 -31.99 -1.30
CA CYS A 43 4.96 -30.99 -1.60
C CYS A 43 4.86 -29.88 -0.54
N ASP A 44 5.15 -30.15 0.71
CA ASP A 44 5.22 -29.17 1.79
C ASP A 44 6.31 -28.12 1.57
N LEU A 45 7.54 -28.56 1.23
CA LEU A 45 8.66 -27.65 0.91
C LEU A 45 8.42 -26.90 -0.41
N LEU A 46 7.92 -27.59 -1.43
CA LEU A 46 7.57 -26.96 -2.72
C LEU A 46 6.51 -25.87 -2.52
N CYS A 47 5.50 -26.16 -1.71
CA CYS A 47 4.46 -25.19 -1.37
C CYS A 47 5.03 -23.96 -0.66
N LEU A 48 5.88 -24.16 0.38
CA LEU A 48 6.54 -23.07 1.10
C LEU A 48 7.38 -22.21 0.15
N GLY A 49 8.21 -22.82 -0.71
CA GLY A 49 9.06 -22.10 -1.65
C GLY A 49 8.25 -21.33 -2.70
N THR A 50 7.25 -21.97 -3.32
CA THR A 50 6.40 -21.35 -4.36
C THR A 50 5.66 -20.13 -3.84
N VAL A 51 5.09 -20.21 -2.63
CA VAL A 51 4.36 -19.09 -2.05
C VAL A 51 5.31 -18.01 -1.50
N ALA A 52 6.43 -18.41 -0.89
CA ALA A 52 7.41 -17.46 -0.33
C ALA A 52 8.11 -16.61 -1.41
N ASP A 53 8.27 -17.16 -2.61
CA ASP A 53 8.85 -16.48 -3.79
C ASP A 53 7.78 -15.76 -4.64
N VAL A 54 6.52 -15.76 -4.18
CA VAL A 54 5.38 -15.08 -4.84
C VAL A 54 5.17 -15.56 -6.29
N MET A 55 5.42 -16.85 -6.54
CA MET A 55 5.23 -17.43 -7.87
C MET A 55 3.74 -17.45 -8.26
N PRO A 56 3.40 -17.31 -9.55
CA PRO A 56 2.01 -17.39 -10.01
C PRO A 56 1.36 -18.73 -9.62
N LEU A 57 0.22 -18.65 -8.92
CA LEU A 57 -0.56 -19.82 -8.50
C LEU A 57 -1.53 -20.27 -9.61
N THR A 58 -0.96 -20.61 -10.78
CA THR A 58 -1.67 -21.12 -11.96
C THR A 58 -1.11 -22.49 -12.33
N GLY A 59 -1.81 -23.23 -13.18
CA GLY A 59 -1.36 -24.51 -13.71
C GLY A 59 -0.81 -25.47 -12.65
N GLU A 60 0.41 -25.93 -12.84
CA GLU A 60 1.07 -26.89 -11.95
C GLU A 60 1.42 -26.30 -10.57
N ASN A 61 1.86 -25.03 -10.51
CA ASN A 61 2.15 -24.38 -9.24
C ASN A 61 0.92 -24.40 -8.34
N ARG A 62 -0.27 -24.14 -8.89
CA ARG A 62 -1.52 -24.19 -8.13
C ARG A 62 -1.80 -25.59 -7.57
N LYS A 63 -1.61 -26.64 -8.40
CA LYS A 63 -1.80 -28.03 -7.99
C LYS A 63 -0.81 -28.42 -6.88
N MET A 64 0.47 -28.08 -7.04
CA MET A 64 1.51 -28.38 -6.04
C MET A 64 1.27 -27.64 -4.72
N VAL A 65 0.89 -26.36 -4.79
CA VAL A 65 0.55 -25.58 -3.58
C VAL A 65 -0.69 -26.15 -2.90
N TRP A 66 -1.73 -26.54 -3.65
CA TRP A 66 -2.91 -27.19 -3.07
C TRP A 66 -2.55 -28.48 -2.32
N GLN A 67 -1.73 -29.36 -2.90
CA GLN A 67 -1.25 -30.59 -2.25
C GLN A 67 -0.39 -30.27 -1.00
N GLY A 68 0.49 -29.28 -1.10
CA GLY A 68 1.36 -28.88 0.00
C GLY A 68 0.58 -28.28 1.16
N LEU A 69 -0.49 -27.50 0.92
CA LEU A 69 -1.36 -27.00 1.97
C LEU A 69 -2.06 -28.11 2.75
N GLN A 70 -2.45 -29.21 2.07
CA GLN A 70 -2.99 -30.40 2.74
C GLN A 70 -1.93 -31.09 3.60
N ALA A 71 -0.69 -31.19 3.11
CA ALA A 71 0.42 -31.74 3.89
C ALA A 71 0.77 -30.87 5.11
N LEU A 72 0.71 -29.54 4.98
CA LEU A 72 0.94 -28.59 6.06
C LEU A 72 -0.16 -28.60 7.15
N ALA A 73 -1.35 -29.11 6.86
CA ALA A 73 -2.38 -29.31 7.86
C ALA A 73 -1.96 -30.36 8.94
N ASN A 74 -1.11 -31.34 8.55
CA ASN A 74 -0.49 -32.34 9.41
C ASN A 74 1.00 -32.51 9.04
N PRO A 75 1.86 -31.56 9.43
CA PRO A 75 3.24 -31.51 8.97
C PRO A 75 4.03 -32.71 9.50
N LYS A 76 4.61 -33.48 8.58
CA LYS A 76 5.48 -34.65 8.92
C LYS A 76 6.90 -34.23 9.24
N ARG A 77 7.37 -33.11 8.65
CA ARG A 77 8.72 -32.59 8.90
C ARG A 77 8.76 -31.87 10.24
N VAL A 78 9.65 -32.34 11.11
CA VAL A 78 9.80 -31.82 12.48
C VAL A 78 10.07 -30.31 12.48
N GLY A 79 10.91 -29.83 11.55
CA GLY A 79 11.23 -28.40 11.43
C GLY A 79 10.04 -27.54 11.01
N ILE A 80 9.21 -28.01 10.07
CA ILE A 80 8.01 -27.30 9.66
C ILE A 80 6.99 -27.25 10.82
N ALA A 81 6.78 -28.38 11.50
CA ALA A 81 5.90 -28.44 12.66
C ALA A 81 6.33 -27.46 13.77
N ALA A 82 7.64 -27.42 14.08
CA ALA A 82 8.20 -26.50 15.05
C ALA A 82 8.01 -25.02 14.65
N LEU A 83 8.26 -24.68 13.38
CA LEU A 83 8.06 -23.30 12.89
C LEU A 83 6.59 -22.89 12.94
N MET A 84 5.67 -23.76 12.53
CA MET A 84 4.24 -23.50 12.59
C MET A 84 3.75 -23.32 14.02
N ALA A 85 4.21 -24.15 14.95
CA ALA A 85 3.90 -24.03 16.37
C ALA A 85 4.40 -22.71 16.96
N GLU A 86 5.68 -22.35 16.72
CA GLU A 86 6.30 -21.10 17.20
C GLU A 86 5.57 -19.84 16.64
N CYS A 87 5.02 -19.96 15.42
CA CYS A 87 4.27 -18.87 14.78
C CYS A 87 2.78 -18.86 15.14
N GLY A 88 2.26 -19.83 15.88
CA GLY A 88 0.83 -19.99 16.15
C GLY A 88 -0.01 -20.34 14.91
N ALA A 89 0.62 -20.96 13.90
CA ALA A 89 0.03 -21.26 12.60
C ALA A 89 -0.51 -22.71 12.47
N MET A 90 -0.71 -23.40 13.59
CA MET A 90 -1.19 -24.80 13.61
C MET A 90 -2.69 -24.95 13.44
N ARG A 91 -3.46 -23.85 13.41
CA ARG A 91 -4.92 -23.91 13.35
C ARG A 91 -5.41 -23.94 11.90
N PRO A 92 -6.15 -24.97 11.48
CA PRO A 92 -6.82 -24.98 10.17
C PRO A 92 -7.87 -23.87 10.02
N PRO A 93 -8.15 -23.39 8.79
CA PRO A 93 -7.54 -23.83 7.55
C PRO A 93 -6.15 -23.21 7.32
N ILE A 94 -5.21 -24.04 6.82
CA ILE A 94 -3.91 -23.55 6.36
C ILE A 94 -4.07 -23.07 4.92
N THR A 95 -3.77 -21.82 4.65
CA THR A 95 -3.94 -21.18 3.34
C THR A 95 -2.60 -20.67 2.79
N ALA A 96 -2.56 -20.32 1.50
CA ALA A 96 -1.41 -19.61 0.94
C ALA A 96 -1.09 -18.32 1.72
N GLY A 97 -2.12 -17.63 2.24
CA GLY A 97 -1.95 -16.47 3.12
C GLY A 97 -1.23 -16.80 4.43
N THR A 98 -1.48 -17.98 5.03
CA THR A 98 -0.74 -18.46 6.22
C THR A 98 0.76 -18.57 5.92
N ILE A 99 1.10 -19.10 4.74
CA ILE A 99 2.49 -19.17 4.31
C ILE A 99 3.04 -17.77 4.06
N GLY A 100 2.41 -16.99 3.19
CA GLY A 100 2.93 -15.69 2.72
C GLY A 100 3.09 -14.64 3.81
N TYR A 101 2.18 -14.59 4.79
CA TYR A 101 2.21 -13.58 5.85
C TYR A 101 2.75 -14.07 7.20
N THR A 102 2.78 -15.40 7.42
CA THR A 102 3.24 -15.93 8.69
C THR A 102 4.54 -16.72 8.58
N LEU A 103 4.65 -17.72 7.73
CA LEU A 103 5.83 -18.59 7.66
C LEU A 103 6.96 -17.98 6.82
N ALA A 104 6.67 -17.57 5.58
CA ALA A 104 7.64 -17.04 4.64
C ALA A 104 8.44 -15.83 5.17
N PRO A 105 7.88 -14.86 5.91
CA PRO A 105 8.66 -13.76 6.46
C PRO A 105 9.76 -14.19 7.43
N ARG A 106 9.57 -15.30 8.17
CA ARG A 106 10.60 -15.86 9.08
C ARG A 106 11.68 -16.58 8.31
N ILE A 107 11.30 -17.37 7.32
CA ILE A 107 12.22 -18.07 6.42
C ILE A 107 13.08 -17.05 5.65
N ASN A 108 12.44 -16.08 5.01
CA ASN A 108 13.11 -15.06 4.23
C ASN A 108 14.01 -14.13 5.07
N ALA A 109 13.69 -13.94 6.37
CA ALA A 109 14.52 -13.16 7.27
C ALA A 109 15.91 -13.78 7.46
N ALA A 110 16.04 -15.12 7.43
CA ALA A 110 17.33 -15.80 7.50
C ALA A 110 18.26 -15.36 6.36
N GLY A 111 17.79 -15.39 5.11
CA GLY A 111 18.56 -14.93 3.94
C GLY A 111 18.88 -13.44 3.99
N ARG A 112 17.91 -12.61 4.37
CA ARG A 112 18.09 -11.15 4.44
C ARG A 112 19.06 -10.71 5.52
N MET A 113 19.19 -11.48 6.61
CA MET A 113 20.06 -11.18 7.74
C MET A 113 21.38 -11.98 7.69
N GLY A 114 21.67 -12.73 6.61
CA GLY A 114 22.93 -13.46 6.42
C GLY A 114 23.04 -14.78 7.19
N HIS A 115 21.92 -15.40 7.55
CA HIS A 115 21.86 -16.63 8.37
C HIS A 115 21.03 -17.73 7.68
N VAL A 116 21.28 -17.99 6.39
CA VAL A 116 20.54 -19.00 5.58
C VAL A 116 20.68 -20.41 6.17
N ASP A 117 21.82 -20.72 6.76
CA ASP A 117 22.15 -21.97 7.44
C ASP A 117 21.08 -22.38 8.47
N ILE A 118 20.55 -21.45 9.26
CA ILE A 118 19.50 -21.70 10.26
C ILE A 118 18.21 -22.22 9.60
N ALA A 119 17.79 -21.63 8.48
CA ALA A 119 16.60 -22.07 7.76
C ALA A 119 16.83 -23.43 7.08
N THR A 120 18.01 -23.65 6.51
CA THR A 120 18.38 -24.92 5.86
C THR A 120 18.42 -26.04 6.89
N GLU A 121 19.07 -25.83 8.03
CA GLU A 121 19.14 -26.83 9.11
C GLU A 121 17.75 -27.15 9.67
N LEU A 122 16.88 -26.14 9.83
CA LEU A 122 15.52 -26.35 10.31
C LEU A 122 14.74 -27.34 9.43
N PHE A 123 14.86 -27.23 8.11
CA PHE A 123 14.14 -28.11 7.20
C PHE A 123 14.76 -29.51 7.05
N LEU A 124 16.02 -29.68 7.44
CA LEU A 124 16.74 -30.94 7.32
C LEU A 124 16.80 -31.75 8.62
N THR A 125 16.63 -31.09 9.78
CA THR A 125 16.74 -31.78 11.08
C THR A 125 15.58 -32.75 11.35
N ASN A 126 15.90 -33.88 11.98
CA ASN A 126 14.93 -34.82 12.54
C ASN A 126 14.84 -34.73 14.07
N ASP A 127 15.66 -33.87 14.71
CA ASP A 127 15.68 -33.65 16.16
C ASP A 127 14.65 -32.58 16.53
N ALA A 128 13.64 -32.97 17.31
CA ALA A 128 12.56 -32.09 17.74
C ALA A 128 13.05 -30.92 18.62
N ALA A 129 13.98 -31.15 19.52
CA ALA A 129 14.52 -30.11 20.40
C ALA A 129 15.33 -29.09 19.59
N ARG A 130 16.15 -29.59 18.65
CA ARG A 130 16.91 -28.73 17.73
C ARG A 130 15.98 -27.92 16.84
N ALA A 131 14.91 -28.51 16.29
CA ALA A 131 13.91 -27.82 15.46
C ALA A 131 13.22 -26.67 16.20
N VAL A 132 12.82 -26.86 17.46
CA VAL A 132 12.24 -25.81 18.30
C VAL A 132 13.22 -24.65 18.50
N SER A 133 14.49 -24.97 18.78
CA SER A 133 15.55 -23.96 18.94
C SER A 133 15.73 -23.13 17.64
N LEU A 134 15.82 -23.79 16.48
CA LEU A 134 16.00 -23.15 15.17
C LEU A 134 14.77 -22.30 14.78
N ALA A 135 13.54 -22.78 15.02
CA ALA A 135 12.31 -22.03 14.78
C ALA A 135 12.28 -20.73 15.61
N SER A 136 12.65 -20.81 16.90
CA SER A 136 12.76 -19.63 17.77
C SER A 136 13.81 -18.64 17.26
N GLN A 137 14.97 -19.12 16.76
CA GLN A 137 15.98 -18.26 16.15
C GLN A 137 15.47 -17.55 14.92
N LEU A 138 14.74 -18.23 14.01
CA LEU A 138 14.13 -17.59 12.84
C LEU A 138 13.11 -16.51 13.23
N CYS A 139 12.32 -16.75 14.26
CA CYS A 139 11.39 -15.76 14.78
C CYS A 139 12.12 -14.52 15.35
N LYS A 140 13.25 -14.71 16.05
CA LYS A 140 14.11 -13.62 16.54
C LYS A 140 14.74 -12.84 15.38
N LEU A 141 15.25 -13.52 14.34
CA LEU A 141 15.81 -12.88 13.15
C LEU A 141 14.76 -12.05 12.43
N ASN A 142 13.53 -12.55 12.31
CA ASN A 142 12.45 -11.77 11.68
C ASN A 142 12.10 -10.51 12.50
N ARG A 143 12.07 -10.57 13.82
CA ARG A 143 11.90 -9.38 14.68
C ARG A 143 13.03 -8.37 14.46
N LYS A 144 14.30 -8.83 14.50
CA LYS A 144 15.45 -7.97 14.21
C LYS A 144 15.37 -7.32 12.83
N ARG A 145 14.96 -8.08 11.80
CA ARG A 145 14.72 -7.53 10.45
C ARG A 145 13.65 -6.43 10.47
N GLN A 146 12.52 -6.62 11.22
CA GLN A 146 11.46 -5.62 11.35
C GLN A 146 11.95 -4.36 12.08
N ASP A 147 12.80 -4.49 13.09
CA ASP A 147 13.37 -3.34 13.80
C ASP A 147 14.30 -2.53 12.88
N VAL A 148 15.16 -3.21 12.10
CA VAL A 148 16.02 -2.58 11.10
C VAL A 148 15.18 -1.89 10.01
N GLU A 149 14.13 -2.56 9.50
CA GLU A 149 13.20 -2.00 8.53
C GLU A 149 12.55 -0.71 9.05
N SER A 150 12.07 -0.74 10.31
CA SER A 150 11.45 0.44 10.95
C SER A 150 12.44 1.60 11.12
N GLY A 151 13.69 1.29 11.45
CA GLY A 151 14.78 2.28 11.56
C GLY A 151 15.06 2.96 10.22
N ILE A 152 15.34 2.17 9.18
CA ILE A 152 15.58 2.68 7.82
C ILE A 152 14.39 3.51 7.31
N TYR A 153 13.16 3.02 7.51
CA TYR A 153 11.96 3.74 7.09
C TYR A 153 11.84 5.13 7.76
N LYS A 154 12.02 5.22 9.08
CA LYS A 154 11.96 6.49 9.81
C LYS A 154 13.03 7.47 9.32
N GLN A 155 14.25 6.99 9.13
CA GLN A 155 15.36 7.78 8.61
C GLN A 155 15.07 8.27 7.18
N ALA A 156 14.66 7.37 6.28
CA ALA A 156 14.31 7.73 4.89
C ALA A 156 13.21 8.80 4.84
N VAL A 157 12.16 8.67 5.65
CA VAL A 157 11.09 9.67 5.73
C VAL A 157 11.62 11.04 6.21
N SER A 158 12.55 11.06 7.18
CA SER A 158 13.15 12.31 7.66
C SER A 158 14.04 13.02 6.62
N MET A 159 14.56 12.27 5.64
CA MET A 159 15.37 12.82 4.55
C MET A 159 14.53 13.40 3.40
N LEU A 160 13.22 13.11 3.37
CA LEU A 160 12.35 13.63 2.32
C LEU A 160 12.06 15.12 2.53
N PRO A 161 12.07 15.93 1.46
CA PRO A 161 11.75 17.35 1.57
C PRO A 161 10.32 17.56 2.06
N ALA A 162 10.14 18.44 3.03
CA ALA A 162 8.82 18.84 3.49
C ALA A 162 8.05 19.54 2.36
N GLY A 163 6.75 19.27 2.24
CA GLY A 163 5.84 20.08 1.43
C GLY A 163 5.70 19.73 -0.03
N LYS A 164 6.52 18.85 -0.60
CA LYS A 164 6.39 18.45 -2.01
C LYS A 164 6.16 16.94 -2.15
N SER A 165 5.23 16.57 -3.05
CA SER A 165 5.08 15.19 -3.50
C SER A 165 6.31 14.82 -4.33
N PRO A 166 7.17 13.91 -3.90
CA PRO A 166 8.29 13.50 -4.73
C PRO A 166 7.77 12.76 -5.97
N LYS A 167 8.34 13.06 -7.14
CA LYS A 167 8.06 12.33 -8.38
C LYS A 167 8.80 11.00 -8.43
N ALA A 168 9.93 10.93 -7.77
CA ALA A 168 10.67 9.75 -7.41
C ALA A 168 11.40 9.98 -6.08
N ILE A 169 11.67 8.92 -5.34
CA ILE A 169 12.48 8.93 -4.13
C ILE A 169 13.85 8.33 -4.48
N VAL A 170 14.92 9.12 -4.33
CA VAL A 170 16.31 8.65 -4.49
C VAL A 170 17.08 9.06 -3.25
N LEU A 171 17.33 8.10 -2.36
CA LEU A 171 18.02 8.32 -1.09
C LEU A 171 19.19 7.36 -0.94
N ALA A 172 20.24 7.80 -0.25
CA ALA A 172 21.45 7.03 -0.03
C ALA A 172 21.93 7.22 1.42
N ASP A 173 22.36 6.14 2.06
CA ASP A 173 22.92 6.18 3.42
C ASP A 173 23.85 4.99 3.67
N GLU A 174 24.89 5.21 4.49
CA GLU A 174 25.89 4.20 4.87
C GLU A 174 25.40 3.22 5.96
N THR A 175 24.42 3.62 6.73
CA THR A 175 23.91 2.80 7.86
C THR A 175 22.85 1.79 7.44
N TRP A 176 22.41 1.83 6.18
CA TRP A 176 21.31 0.99 5.71
C TRP A 176 21.76 -0.45 5.42
N HIS A 177 20.88 -1.39 5.76
CA HIS A 177 21.15 -2.81 5.57
C HIS A 177 20.68 -3.28 4.19
N GLN A 178 21.61 -3.78 3.36
CA GLN A 178 21.35 -4.21 1.97
C GLN A 178 20.20 -5.23 1.83
N GLY A 179 20.12 -6.22 2.75
CA GLY A 179 19.07 -7.25 2.71
C GLY A 179 17.67 -6.75 3.09
N VAL A 180 17.57 -5.52 3.65
CA VAL A 180 16.30 -4.97 4.18
C VAL A 180 15.80 -3.78 3.38
N VAL A 181 16.71 -3.00 2.80
CA VAL A 181 16.41 -1.73 2.12
C VAL A 181 15.34 -1.88 1.00
N GLY A 182 15.31 -3.02 0.31
CA GLY A 182 14.31 -3.30 -0.73
C GLY A 182 12.87 -3.41 -0.21
N ILE A 183 12.68 -3.82 1.07
CA ILE A 183 11.35 -3.84 1.71
C ILE A 183 10.90 -2.41 1.99
N VAL A 184 11.82 -1.58 2.49
CA VAL A 184 11.55 -0.16 2.75
C VAL A 184 11.25 0.59 1.44
N ALA A 185 11.98 0.28 0.36
CA ALA A 185 11.72 0.85 -0.96
C ALA A 185 10.29 0.54 -1.45
N SER A 186 9.80 -0.71 -1.28
CA SER A 186 8.42 -1.07 -1.61
C SER A 186 7.42 -0.23 -0.81
N ARG A 187 7.61 -0.13 0.50
CA ARG A 187 6.72 0.63 1.37
C ARG A 187 6.67 2.11 1.01
N LEU A 188 7.82 2.73 0.74
CA LEU A 188 7.87 4.14 0.33
C LEU A 188 7.25 4.36 -1.05
N ALA A 189 7.46 3.44 -2.00
CA ALA A 189 6.86 3.54 -3.32
C ALA A 189 5.32 3.54 -3.25
N GLU A 190 4.73 2.68 -2.42
CA GLU A 190 3.28 2.62 -2.21
C GLU A 190 2.76 3.86 -1.48
N GLU A 191 3.41 4.27 -0.39
CA GLU A 191 2.96 5.39 0.46
C GLU A 191 3.03 6.73 -0.27
N TYR A 192 4.13 6.98 -1.00
CA TYR A 192 4.35 8.22 -1.73
C TYR A 192 3.85 8.16 -3.17
N SER A 193 3.37 6.99 -3.63
CA SER A 193 2.84 6.79 -4.98
C SER A 193 3.84 7.19 -6.08
N CYS A 194 5.12 6.84 -5.91
CA CYS A 194 6.20 7.15 -6.85
C CYS A 194 7.30 6.09 -6.85
N PRO A 195 8.04 5.92 -7.95
CA PRO A 195 9.20 5.04 -8.00
C PRO A 195 10.23 5.41 -6.93
N THR A 196 10.80 4.40 -6.28
CA THR A 196 11.70 4.58 -5.14
C THR A 196 13.00 3.81 -5.33
N PHE A 197 14.11 4.49 -5.09
CA PHE A 197 15.49 4.02 -5.23
C PHE A 197 16.22 4.27 -3.92
N LEU A 198 16.53 3.21 -3.17
CA LEU A 198 17.27 3.31 -1.91
C LEU A 198 18.63 2.67 -2.08
N ILE A 199 19.68 3.42 -1.75
CA ILE A 199 21.07 3.08 -2.01
C ILE A 199 21.81 2.90 -0.69
N CYS A 200 22.32 1.69 -0.46
CA CYS A 200 23.23 1.41 0.66
C CYS A 200 24.64 1.75 0.22
N LEU A 201 25.26 2.72 0.89
CA LEU A 201 26.62 3.14 0.60
C LEU A 201 27.65 2.26 1.31
N ASP A 202 28.73 1.92 0.60
CA ASP A 202 29.90 1.22 1.14
C ASP A 202 31.15 1.84 0.47
N GLY A 203 31.81 2.74 1.19
CA GLY A 203 32.90 3.54 0.68
C GLY A 203 32.48 4.40 -0.53
N ASP A 204 33.17 4.20 -1.65
CA ASP A 204 32.96 4.95 -2.90
C ASP A 204 31.85 4.39 -3.79
N LYS A 205 31.19 3.30 -3.35
CA LYS A 205 30.13 2.63 -4.12
C LYS A 205 28.85 2.56 -3.33
N GLY A 206 27.74 2.47 -4.06
CA GLY A 206 26.42 2.23 -3.51
C GLY A 206 25.73 1.08 -4.22
N LYS A 207 25.09 0.19 -3.45
CA LYS A 207 24.21 -0.85 -3.97
C LYS A 207 22.76 -0.46 -3.73
N ALA A 208 21.99 -0.37 -4.80
CA ALA A 208 20.62 0.09 -4.77
C ALA A 208 19.61 -1.06 -4.83
N SER A 209 18.48 -0.85 -4.15
CA SER A 209 17.24 -1.59 -4.38
C SER A 209 16.16 -0.60 -4.80
N SER A 210 15.49 -0.91 -5.92
CA SER A 210 14.47 -0.05 -6.52
C SER A 210 13.12 -0.74 -6.58
N ARG A 211 12.06 0.06 -6.44
CA ARG A 211 10.68 -0.41 -6.58
C ARG A 211 9.88 0.56 -7.43
N SER A 212 9.10 -0.01 -8.34
CA SER A 212 8.21 0.73 -9.23
C SER A 212 6.93 1.17 -8.52
N TYR A 213 6.27 2.14 -9.12
CA TYR A 213 4.90 2.51 -8.81
C TYR A 213 4.18 2.95 -10.10
N GLY A 214 2.87 2.60 -10.21
CA GLY A 214 2.00 3.07 -11.28
C GLY A 214 2.39 2.59 -12.69
N GLY A 215 3.15 1.48 -12.81
CA GLY A 215 3.60 0.94 -14.10
C GLY A 215 4.87 1.59 -14.65
N PHE A 216 5.63 2.35 -13.86
CA PHE A 216 6.92 2.86 -14.25
C PHE A 216 7.92 1.71 -14.47
N ASN A 217 8.43 1.54 -15.68
CA ASN A 217 9.35 0.46 -16.00
C ASN A 217 10.76 0.78 -15.50
N LEU A 218 11.14 0.14 -14.37
CA LEU A 218 12.45 0.35 -13.76
C LEU A 218 13.59 -0.12 -14.65
N PHE A 219 13.45 -1.33 -15.25
CA PHE A 219 14.53 -1.90 -16.06
C PHE A 219 14.86 -1.01 -17.27
N ALA A 220 13.85 -0.63 -18.04
CA ALA A 220 14.01 0.28 -19.18
C ALA A 220 14.58 1.66 -18.78
N SER A 221 14.25 2.12 -17.56
CA SER A 221 14.80 3.39 -17.05
C SER A 221 16.26 3.26 -16.65
N LEU A 222 16.68 2.14 -16.03
CA LEU A 222 18.09 1.89 -15.70
C LEU A 222 18.93 1.67 -16.95
N GLU A 223 18.38 1.06 -17.98
CA GLU A 223 19.03 0.89 -19.29
C GLU A 223 19.39 2.25 -19.91
N GLN A 224 18.49 3.23 -19.84
CA GLN A 224 18.75 4.61 -20.31
C GLN A 224 19.79 5.36 -19.47
N LEU A 225 20.08 4.88 -18.27
CA LEU A 225 21.06 5.47 -17.34
C LEU A 225 22.29 4.59 -17.16
N SER A 226 22.49 3.60 -18.05
CA SER A 226 23.56 2.60 -17.95
C SER A 226 24.96 3.21 -17.92
N ASP A 227 25.16 4.39 -18.52
CA ASP A 227 26.40 5.16 -18.50
C ASP A 227 26.83 5.62 -17.08
N LEU A 228 25.91 5.68 -16.12
CA LEU A 228 26.15 6.04 -14.73
C LEU A 228 26.34 4.83 -13.80
N LEU A 229 26.04 3.62 -14.29
CA LEU A 229 25.92 2.42 -13.48
C LEU A 229 27.09 1.46 -13.74
N GLU A 230 27.67 0.88 -12.69
CA GLU A 230 28.67 -0.19 -12.83
C GLU A 230 28.01 -1.53 -13.20
N SER A 231 26.82 -1.77 -12.67
CA SER A 231 25.98 -2.94 -12.98
C SER A 231 24.52 -2.65 -12.65
N TYR A 232 23.61 -3.26 -13.36
CA TYR A 232 22.19 -3.19 -13.06
C TYR A 232 21.49 -4.48 -13.51
N GLY A 233 20.32 -4.77 -12.92
CA GLY A 233 19.52 -5.94 -13.25
C GLY A 233 18.19 -5.92 -12.53
N GLY A 234 17.25 -6.73 -13.01
CA GLY A 234 15.91 -6.83 -12.45
C GLY A 234 14.84 -6.84 -13.53
N HIS A 235 13.65 -6.42 -13.16
CA HIS A 235 12.45 -6.42 -13.99
C HIS A 235 11.75 -5.06 -13.91
N GLU A 236 10.63 -4.92 -14.60
CA GLU A 236 9.84 -3.68 -14.62
C GLU A 236 9.46 -3.15 -13.23
N LEU A 237 9.13 -4.05 -12.29
CA LEU A 237 8.59 -3.69 -10.98
C LEU A 237 9.64 -3.61 -9.88
N ALA A 238 10.76 -4.32 -10.02
CA ALA A 238 11.82 -4.38 -9.01
C ALA A 238 13.16 -4.53 -9.70
N ALA A 239 14.13 -3.68 -9.35
CA ALA A 239 15.46 -3.71 -9.91
C ALA A 239 16.52 -3.34 -8.87
N GLY A 240 17.75 -3.72 -9.14
CA GLY A 240 18.93 -3.33 -8.37
C GLY A 240 20.02 -2.81 -9.28
N PHE A 241 20.91 -1.99 -8.73
CA PHE A 241 22.08 -1.52 -9.46
C PHE A 241 23.24 -1.18 -8.51
N THR A 242 24.44 -1.10 -9.08
CA THR A 242 25.62 -0.58 -8.40
C THR A 242 26.03 0.72 -9.05
N ILE A 243 26.32 1.73 -8.25
CA ILE A 243 26.65 3.09 -8.70
C ILE A 243 27.82 3.65 -7.88
N ARG A 244 28.64 4.50 -8.46
CA ARG A 244 29.65 5.26 -7.73
C ARG A 244 28.99 6.41 -6.96
N ARG A 245 29.49 6.69 -5.76
CA ARG A 245 28.96 7.76 -4.89
C ARG A 245 28.87 9.11 -5.62
N GLU A 246 29.89 9.45 -6.39
CA GLU A 246 29.97 10.69 -7.16
C GLU A 246 28.91 10.82 -8.25
N GLN A 247 28.33 9.70 -8.73
CA GLN A 247 27.32 9.68 -9.78
C GLN A 247 25.87 9.76 -9.24
N ILE A 248 25.66 9.68 -7.93
CA ILE A 248 24.32 9.58 -7.33
C ILE A 248 23.50 10.85 -7.62
N ASP A 249 24.09 12.03 -7.55
CA ASP A 249 23.34 13.26 -7.79
C ASP A 249 22.93 13.41 -9.26
N LEU A 250 23.80 13.04 -10.19
CA LEU A 250 23.46 13.01 -11.62
C LEU A 250 22.40 11.94 -11.93
N PHE A 251 22.50 10.77 -11.29
CA PHE A 251 21.46 9.74 -11.38
C PHE A 251 20.10 10.27 -10.87
N ARG A 252 20.11 10.96 -9.72
CA ARG A 252 18.89 11.56 -9.15
C ARG A 252 18.25 12.56 -10.12
N GLU A 253 19.03 13.43 -10.71
CA GLU A 253 18.55 14.42 -11.70
C GLU A 253 17.89 13.73 -12.90
N ARG A 254 18.59 12.79 -13.52
CA ARG A 254 18.11 12.11 -14.73
C ARG A 254 16.87 11.23 -14.46
N ILE A 255 16.84 10.49 -13.35
CA ILE A 255 15.67 9.64 -13.02
C ILE A 255 14.44 10.48 -12.68
N LEU A 256 14.62 11.66 -12.06
CA LEU A 256 13.52 12.60 -11.82
C LEU A 256 12.95 13.14 -13.15
N ALA A 257 13.76 13.39 -14.15
CA ALA A 257 13.29 13.79 -15.47
C ALA A 257 12.47 12.69 -16.16
N LEU A 258 12.91 11.43 -16.08
CA LEU A 258 12.18 10.28 -16.63
C LEU A 258 10.84 10.06 -15.92
N THR A 259 10.81 10.15 -14.60
CA THR A 259 9.58 9.99 -13.81
C THR A 259 8.61 11.15 -14.02
N ASP A 260 9.09 12.37 -14.26
CA ASP A 260 8.24 13.51 -14.61
C ASP A 260 7.56 13.31 -15.97
N ALA A 261 8.28 12.83 -16.97
CA ALA A 261 7.70 12.50 -18.27
C ALA A 261 6.64 11.39 -18.14
N PHE A 262 6.92 10.35 -17.37
CA PHE A 262 5.98 9.25 -17.12
C PHE A 262 4.72 9.71 -16.37
N SER A 263 4.85 10.55 -15.36
CA SER A 263 3.72 11.02 -14.52
C SER A 263 2.67 11.81 -15.32
N ARG A 264 3.02 12.31 -16.50
CA ARG A 264 2.12 12.99 -17.43
C ARG A 264 1.38 12.02 -18.37
N SER A 265 1.76 10.73 -18.36
CA SER A 265 1.15 9.70 -19.19
C SER A 265 -0.16 9.19 -18.55
N PRO A 266 -1.18 8.84 -19.37
CA PRO A 266 -2.40 8.17 -18.89
C PRO A 266 -2.15 6.81 -18.22
N ALA A 267 -1.00 6.19 -18.48
CA ALA A 267 -0.61 4.88 -17.92
C ALA A 267 -0.35 4.92 -16.39
N CYS A 268 -0.20 6.11 -15.80
CA CYS A 268 0.14 6.28 -14.37
C CYS A 268 -1.04 6.12 -13.39
N ASN A 269 -2.23 5.65 -13.83
CA ASN A 269 -3.38 5.51 -12.95
C ASN A 269 -3.53 4.06 -12.48
N PRO A 270 -3.18 3.72 -11.23
CA PRO A 270 -3.42 2.39 -10.69
C PRO A 270 -4.92 2.09 -10.71
N SER A 271 -5.29 0.93 -11.24
CA SER A 271 -6.66 0.42 -11.24
C SER A 271 -6.77 -0.84 -10.40
N LEU A 272 -7.85 -0.96 -9.64
CA LEU A 272 -8.23 -2.19 -8.94
C LEU A 272 -9.28 -2.91 -9.78
N LYS A 273 -8.97 -4.15 -10.18
CA LYS A 273 -9.94 -5.01 -10.87
C LYS A 273 -10.98 -5.49 -9.86
N ILE A 274 -12.24 -5.24 -10.15
CA ILE A 274 -13.38 -5.73 -9.37
C ILE A 274 -14.01 -6.87 -10.15
N ASP A 275 -14.24 -8.01 -9.48
CA ASP A 275 -14.82 -9.19 -10.12
C ASP A 275 -16.35 -9.14 -10.11
N CYS A 276 -16.97 -8.69 -9.00
CA CYS A 276 -18.42 -8.63 -8.90
C CYS A 276 -18.90 -7.59 -7.87
N GLU A 277 -20.06 -6.99 -8.14
CA GLU A 277 -20.84 -6.26 -7.14
C GLU A 277 -21.80 -7.23 -6.45
N ILE A 278 -21.71 -7.33 -5.12
CA ILE A 278 -22.50 -8.28 -4.32
C ILE A 278 -23.47 -7.52 -3.43
N PRO A 279 -24.77 -7.85 -3.48
CA PRO A 279 -25.73 -7.31 -2.55
C PRO A 279 -25.51 -7.86 -1.13
N PRO A 280 -25.67 -7.03 -0.08
CA PRO A 280 -25.31 -7.38 1.30
C PRO A 280 -25.92 -8.67 1.83
N GLN A 281 -27.15 -9.02 1.42
CA GLN A 281 -27.87 -10.23 1.84
C GLN A 281 -27.16 -11.53 1.46
N LEU A 282 -26.28 -11.53 0.46
CA LEU A 282 -25.52 -12.70 0.04
C LEU A 282 -24.24 -12.91 0.88
N LEU A 283 -23.84 -11.92 1.68
CA LEU A 283 -22.65 -12.01 2.55
C LEU A 283 -22.97 -12.75 3.85
N THR A 284 -23.36 -14.00 3.73
CA THR A 284 -23.56 -14.92 4.85
C THR A 284 -22.32 -15.76 5.12
N VAL A 285 -22.17 -16.27 6.34
CA VAL A 285 -21.05 -17.16 6.69
C VAL A 285 -20.97 -18.37 5.73
N PRO A 286 -22.06 -19.10 5.41
CA PRO A 286 -21.99 -20.21 4.46
C PRO A 286 -21.49 -19.80 3.07
N ASN A 287 -22.01 -18.69 2.51
CA ASN A 287 -21.62 -18.25 1.19
C ASN A 287 -20.15 -17.80 1.13
N VAL A 288 -19.68 -17.12 2.18
CA VAL A 288 -18.27 -16.69 2.26
C VAL A 288 -17.34 -17.90 2.39
N GLN A 289 -17.77 -18.95 3.10
CA GLN A 289 -16.98 -20.19 3.19
C GLN A 289 -16.84 -20.91 1.86
N GLN A 290 -17.82 -20.85 0.97
CA GLN A 290 -17.70 -21.43 -0.37
C GLN A 290 -16.58 -20.78 -1.19
N LEU A 291 -16.23 -19.49 -0.90
CA LEU A 291 -15.08 -18.86 -1.54
C LEU A 291 -13.73 -19.48 -1.11
N ASP A 292 -13.69 -20.20 0.00
CA ASP A 292 -12.48 -20.92 0.42
C ASP A 292 -12.18 -22.13 -0.50
N GLU A 293 -13.14 -22.61 -1.29
CA GLU A 293 -12.93 -23.62 -2.32
C GLU A 293 -12.05 -23.13 -3.48
N LEU A 294 -11.92 -21.79 -3.61
CA LEU A 294 -11.02 -21.17 -4.57
C LEU A 294 -9.55 -21.18 -4.13
N GLU A 295 -9.23 -21.61 -2.91
CA GLU A 295 -7.83 -21.74 -2.48
C GLU A 295 -7.08 -22.83 -3.29
N PRO A 296 -5.79 -22.70 -3.51
CA PRO A 296 -4.91 -21.61 -3.04
C PRO A 296 -5.06 -20.33 -3.87
N CYS A 297 -5.14 -19.21 -3.17
CA CYS A 297 -5.19 -17.87 -3.76
C CYS A 297 -3.87 -17.12 -3.55
N GLY A 298 -3.41 -16.39 -4.58
CA GLY A 298 -2.16 -15.64 -4.54
C GLY A 298 -1.85 -14.96 -5.87
N ALA A 299 -0.57 -14.80 -6.20
CA ALA A 299 -0.17 -14.23 -7.48
C ALA A 299 -0.76 -15.01 -8.65
N GLY A 300 -1.23 -14.35 -9.68
CA GLY A 300 -1.88 -14.96 -10.85
C GLY A 300 -3.27 -15.57 -10.62
N CYS A 301 -3.66 -15.82 -9.36
CA CYS A 301 -4.99 -16.30 -8.98
C CYS A 301 -5.43 -15.63 -7.66
N PRO A 302 -5.73 -14.33 -7.67
CA PRO A 302 -6.12 -13.61 -6.46
C PRO A 302 -7.49 -14.09 -5.94
N ARG A 303 -7.76 -13.84 -4.65
CA ARG A 303 -9.13 -13.95 -4.13
C ARG A 303 -10.05 -12.98 -4.85
N PRO A 304 -11.33 -13.34 -5.09
CA PRO A 304 -12.29 -12.43 -5.72
C PRO A 304 -12.39 -11.11 -4.98
N VAL A 305 -12.31 -10.02 -5.74
CA VAL A 305 -12.51 -8.67 -5.25
C VAL A 305 -13.97 -8.30 -5.45
N LEU A 306 -14.70 -8.17 -4.37
CA LEU A 306 -16.11 -7.82 -4.36
C LEU A 306 -16.29 -6.33 -4.13
N TYR A 307 -17.43 -5.81 -4.56
CA TYR A 307 -17.77 -4.39 -4.47
C TYR A 307 -19.14 -4.19 -3.85
N MET A 308 -19.27 -3.13 -3.05
CA MET A 308 -20.53 -2.73 -2.43
C MET A 308 -20.62 -1.22 -2.35
N ARG A 309 -21.79 -0.66 -2.69
CA ARG A 309 -22.04 0.79 -2.74
C ARG A 309 -22.80 1.29 -1.52
N ASN A 310 -22.67 2.59 -1.29
CA ASN A 310 -23.49 3.37 -0.35
C ASN A 310 -23.51 2.81 1.08
N MET A 311 -22.35 2.36 1.58
CA MET A 311 -22.19 1.96 2.96
C MET A 311 -21.85 3.17 3.84
N THR A 312 -22.54 3.32 4.97
CA THR A 312 -22.26 4.38 5.93
C THR A 312 -21.24 3.90 6.95
N VAL A 313 -20.20 4.69 7.18
CA VAL A 313 -19.21 4.44 8.24
C VAL A 313 -19.82 4.83 9.59
N THR A 314 -20.15 3.84 10.43
CA THR A 314 -20.79 4.04 11.74
C THR A 314 -19.84 3.95 12.92
N ASP A 315 -18.66 3.36 12.71
CA ASP A 315 -17.56 3.35 13.69
C ASP A 315 -16.22 3.29 12.95
N LEU A 316 -15.18 3.85 13.55
CA LEU A 316 -13.87 3.95 12.95
C LEU A 316 -12.81 4.02 14.05
N SER A 317 -11.85 3.09 14.04
CA SER A 317 -10.78 3.02 15.01
C SER A 317 -9.49 2.47 14.41
N GLU A 318 -8.36 3.02 14.82
CA GLU A 318 -7.04 2.49 14.45
C GLU A 318 -6.65 1.37 15.41
N VAL A 319 -6.15 0.27 14.88
CA VAL A 319 -5.79 -0.94 15.62
C VAL A 319 -4.36 -1.39 15.27
N GLY A 320 -3.80 -2.35 16.02
CA GLY A 320 -2.45 -2.83 15.76
C GLY A 320 -1.38 -1.76 15.99
N GLY A 321 -1.54 -0.90 17.01
CA GLY A 321 -0.63 0.21 17.25
C GLY A 321 -0.70 1.32 16.20
N GLY A 322 -1.90 1.56 15.62
CA GLY A 322 -2.11 2.59 14.59
C GLY A 322 -1.73 2.15 13.17
N LYS A 323 -1.48 0.85 12.96
CA LYS A 323 -1.04 0.33 11.65
C LYS A 323 -2.19 -0.07 10.73
N HIS A 324 -3.38 -0.33 11.27
CA HIS A 324 -4.53 -0.83 10.52
C HIS A 324 -5.77 -0.04 10.92
N LEU A 325 -6.71 0.11 10.00
CA LEU A 325 -7.98 0.79 10.20
C LEU A 325 -9.10 -0.25 10.34
N ARG A 326 -9.80 -0.23 11.47
CA ARG A 326 -11.03 -1.00 11.67
C ARG A 326 -12.23 -0.08 11.48
N LEU A 327 -13.20 -0.55 10.71
CA LEU A 327 -14.44 0.19 10.44
C LEU A 327 -15.65 -0.69 10.79
N ARG A 328 -16.73 -0.04 11.18
CA ARG A 328 -18.07 -0.62 11.13
C ARG A 328 -18.85 0.07 10.02
N LEU A 329 -19.39 -0.72 9.12
CA LEU A 329 -20.11 -0.28 7.94
C LEU A 329 -21.58 -0.69 8.04
N SER A 330 -22.49 0.23 7.75
CA SER A 330 -23.93 -0.02 7.76
C SER A 330 -24.55 0.43 6.44
N GLY A 331 -25.42 -0.39 5.89
CA GLY A 331 -26.15 -0.05 4.67
C GLY A 331 -27.14 -1.15 4.29
N HIS A 332 -28.20 -0.76 3.60
CA HIS A 332 -29.23 -1.71 3.12
C HIS A 332 -29.81 -2.63 4.20
N GLY A 333 -29.84 -2.18 5.47
CA GLY A 333 -30.30 -2.98 6.60
C GLY A 333 -29.28 -3.95 7.20
N TYR A 334 -28.03 -3.95 6.72
CA TYR A 334 -26.96 -4.84 7.16
C TYR A 334 -25.81 -4.07 7.83
N HIS A 335 -25.05 -4.79 8.67
CA HIS A 335 -23.88 -4.27 9.36
C HIS A 335 -22.70 -5.21 9.17
N PHE A 336 -21.53 -4.66 8.81
CA PHE A 336 -20.31 -5.42 8.62
C PHE A 336 -19.15 -4.79 9.37
N ASN A 337 -18.26 -5.65 9.86
CA ASN A 337 -16.96 -5.23 10.34
C ASN A 337 -15.96 -5.26 9.17
N GLY A 338 -15.28 -4.15 8.93
CA GLY A 338 -14.22 -4.01 7.95
C GLY A 338 -12.87 -3.84 8.61
N ILE A 339 -11.85 -4.40 8.02
CA ILE A 339 -10.44 -4.14 8.35
C ILE A 339 -9.71 -3.68 7.09
N PHE A 340 -8.99 -2.57 7.18
CA PHE A 340 -8.12 -2.08 6.13
C PHE A 340 -6.68 -2.15 6.63
N PHE A 341 -5.95 -3.15 6.17
CA PHE A 341 -4.58 -3.38 6.60
C PHE A 341 -3.63 -2.29 6.09
N SER A 342 -2.59 -2.01 6.87
CA SER A 342 -1.53 -1.03 6.53
C SER A 342 -2.04 0.36 6.15
N THR A 343 -3.17 0.78 6.73
CA THR A 343 -3.84 2.04 6.41
C THR A 343 -4.38 2.69 7.68
N THR A 344 -4.42 4.02 7.70
CA THR A 344 -5.03 4.85 8.75
C THR A 344 -6.26 5.58 8.22
N ALA A 345 -7.11 6.11 9.10
CA ALA A 345 -8.27 6.92 8.69
C ALA A 345 -7.88 8.11 7.80
N ARG A 346 -6.74 8.72 8.10
CA ARG A 346 -6.18 9.83 7.33
C ARG A 346 -5.75 9.42 5.92
N LEU A 347 -5.05 8.28 5.79
CA LEU A 347 -4.60 7.76 4.49
C LEU A 347 -5.77 7.28 3.62
N ALA A 348 -6.76 6.64 4.24
CA ALA A 348 -8.01 6.24 3.57
C ALA A 348 -8.92 7.44 3.22
N ALA A 349 -8.61 8.62 3.75
CA ALA A 349 -9.43 9.84 3.60
C ALA A 349 -10.92 9.61 3.93
N VAL A 350 -11.19 8.87 5.02
CA VAL A 350 -12.53 8.48 5.47
C VAL A 350 -12.80 8.98 6.88
N ALA A 351 -14.05 9.30 7.16
CA ALA A 351 -14.51 9.78 8.45
C ALA A 351 -15.82 9.13 8.88
N LEU A 352 -16.10 9.19 10.18
CA LEU A 352 -17.38 8.79 10.74
C LEU A 352 -18.54 9.51 10.03
N GLY A 353 -19.57 8.76 9.63
CA GLY A 353 -20.74 9.27 8.91
C GLY A 353 -20.52 9.45 7.40
N ASP A 354 -19.35 9.12 6.85
CA ASP A 354 -19.18 9.09 5.39
C ASP A 354 -20.03 7.98 4.77
N VAL A 355 -20.64 8.29 3.62
CA VAL A 355 -21.24 7.29 2.74
C VAL A 355 -20.22 6.92 1.69
N VAL A 356 -19.84 5.64 1.66
CA VAL A 356 -18.70 5.15 0.87
C VAL A 356 -19.08 3.96 0.00
N ASP A 357 -18.35 3.81 -1.08
CA ASP A 357 -18.29 2.60 -1.87
C ASP A 357 -17.01 1.85 -1.48
N ILE A 358 -17.07 0.53 -1.35
CA ILE A 358 -15.97 -0.29 -0.87
C ILE A 358 -15.64 -1.42 -1.84
N ALA A 359 -14.35 -1.68 -2.04
CA ALA A 359 -13.84 -2.89 -2.66
C ALA A 359 -13.16 -3.75 -1.58
N TYR A 360 -13.50 -5.03 -1.53
CA TYR A 360 -13.09 -5.89 -0.43
C TYR A 360 -13.01 -7.37 -0.84
N THR A 361 -12.30 -8.15 -0.04
CA THR A 361 -12.40 -9.61 -0.02
C THR A 361 -13.08 -10.05 1.29
N PRO A 362 -14.17 -10.82 1.25
CA PRO A 362 -14.83 -11.28 2.48
C PRO A 362 -14.06 -12.45 3.09
N GLN A 363 -14.09 -12.55 4.41
CA GLN A 363 -13.51 -13.63 5.18
C GLN A 363 -14.40 -13.99 6.36
N VAL A 364 -14.44 -15.26 6.73
CA VAL A 364 -15.07 -15.66 7.99
C VAL A 364 -14.08 -15.43 9.12
N ASN A 365 -14.46 -14.59 10.06
CA ASN A 365 -13.72 -14.35 11.30
C ASN A 365 -14.40 -15.09 12.46
N GLU A 366 -13.61 -15.84 13.24
CA GLU A 366 -14.06 -16.54 14.42
C GLU A 366 -13.43 -15.92 15.68
N TYR A 367 -14.27 -15.41 16.55
CA TYR A 367 -13.85 -14.85 17.81
C TYR A 367 -14.72 -15.36 18.94
N ARG A 368 -14.13 -16.03 19.94
CA ARG A 368 -14.83 -16.65 21.08
C ARG A 368 -15.99 -17.58 20.66
N GLY A 369 -15.78 -18.36 19.60
CA GLY A 369 -16.78 -19.28 19.07
C GLY A 369 -17.88 -18.64 18.21
N LEU A 370 -17.91 -17.31 18.09
CA LEU A 370 -18.83 -16.60 17.22
C LEU A 370 -18.19 -16.40 15.84
N ARG A 371 -18.86 -16.91 14.79
CA ARG A 371 -18.43 -16.79 13.40
C ARG A 371 -19.17 -15.65 12.71
N THR A 372 -18.46 -14.71 12.18
CA THR A 372 -19.01 -13.52 11.49
C THR A 372 -18.27 -13.26 10.20
N VAL A 373 -18.96 -12.62 9.24
CA VAL A 373 -18.30 -12.12 8.02
C VAL A 373 -17.55 -10.84 8.34
N GLN A 374 -16.26 -10.82 8.03
CA GLN A 374 -15.39 -9.65 8.07
C GLN A 374 -15.01 -9.26 6.64
N LEU A 375 -15.00 -7.98 6.34
CA LEU A 375 -14.59 -7.43 5.06
C LEU A 375 -13.13 -6.97 5.14
N ASN A 376 -12.23 -7.64 4.41
CA ASN A 376 -10.86 -7.17 4.25
C ASN A 376 -10.86 -6.13 3.13
N LEU A 377 -10.82 -4.85 3.50
CA LEU A 377 -10.91 -3.74 2.55
C LEU A 377 -9.62 -3.63 1.72
N LEU A 378 -9.78 -3.43 0.43
CA LEU A 378 -8.73 -3.17 -0.53
C LEU A 378 -8.76 -1.73 -1.03
N ASP A 379 -9.95 -1.14 -1.14
CA ASP A 379 -10.15 0.28 -1.45
C ASP A 379 -11.44 0.78 -0.80
N ILE A 380 -11.46 2.07 -0.47
CA ILE A 380 -12.62 2.77 0.06
C ILE A 380 -12.69 4.15 -0.56
N ARG A 381 -13.84 4.51 -1.08
CA ARG A 381 -14.04 5.81 -1.74
C ARG A 381 -15.36 6.42 -1.29
N PRO A 382 -15.44 7.75 -1.19
CA PRO A 382 -16.73 8.41 -1.06
C PRO A 382 -17.67 7.93 -2.18
N ASN A 383 -18.95 7.81 -1.91
CA ASN A 383 -19.91 7.36 -2.92
C ASN A 383 -19.91 8.29 -4.15
N GLU A 384 -20.51 7.84 -5.24
CA GLU A 384 -20.49 8.56 -6.52
C GLU A 384 -21.02 10.00 -6.40
N GLN A 385 -22.09 10.21 -5.64
CA GLN A 385 -22.66 11.54 -5.43
C GLN A 385 -21.68 12.50 -4.74
N ALA A 386 -20.97 12.04 -3.69
CA ALA A 386 -19.97 12.85 -2.99
C ALA A 386 -18.75 13.12 -3.87
N ARG A 387 -18.34 12.14 -4.70
CA ARG A 387 -17.23 12.30 -5.67
C ARG A 387 -17.58 13.30 -6.76
N SER A 388 -18.80 13.24 -7.34
CA SER A 388 -19.25 14.19 -8.36
C SER A 388 -19.27 15.61 -7.82
N ARG A 389 -19.87 15.84 -6.64
CA ARG A 389 -19.88 17.17 -6.00
C ARG A 389 -18.47 17.73 -5.77
N LEU A 390 -17.54 16.88 -5.31
CA LEU A 390 -16.15 17.29 -5.11
C LEU A 390 -15.45 17.62 -6.43
N LYS A 391 -15.67 16.80 -7.48
CA LYS A 391 -15.11 17.02 -8.81
C LYS A 391 -15.61 18.33 -9.42
N GLU A 392 -16.91 18.58 -9.34
CA GLU A 392 -17.52 19.83 -9.81
C GLU A 392 -16.95 21.03 -9.07
N GLY A 393 -16.88 20.97 -7.72
CA GLY A 393 -16.32 22.04 -6.92
C GLY A 393 -14.84 22.31 -7.22
N LYS A 394 -14.03 21.25 -7.42
CA LYS A 394 -12.63 21.40 -7.85
C LYS A 394 -12.51 22.00 -9.26
N ALA A 395 -13.37 21.60 -10.18
CA ALA A 395 -13.38 22.16 -11.55
C ALA A 395 -13.77 23.64 -11.53
N LEU A 396 -14.80 23.99 -10.79
CA LEU A 396 -15.25 25.38 -10.63
C LEU A 396 -14.16 26.26 -10.02
N TYR A 397 -13.55 25.82 -8.93
CA TYR A 397 -12.43 26.54 -8.31
C TYR A 397 -11.24 26.71 -9.27
N ARG A 398 -10.90 25.67 -10.06
CA ARG A 398 -9.83 25.74 -11.06
C ARG A 398 -10.13 26.77 -12.15
N ARG A 399 -11.36 26.82 -12.65
CA ARG A 399 -11.79 27.84 -13.63
C ARG A 399 -11.61 29.26 -13.09
N HIS A 400 -11.97 29.46 -11.81
CA HIS A 400 -11.73 30.72 -11.11
C HIS A 400 -10.25 31.10 -11.09
N MET A 401 -9.38 30.20 -10.64
CA MET A 401 -7.93 30.41 -10.56
C MET A 401 -7.26 30.65 -11.92
N GLN A 402 -7.86 30.13 -12.99
CA GLN A 402 -7.40 30.34 -14.37
C GLN A 402 -7.97 31.62 -15.01
N GLY A 403 -8.74 32.42 -14.29
CA GLY A 403 -9.36 33.66 -14.81
C GLY A 403 -10.42 33.41 -15.89
N GLN A 404 -10.96 32.19 -16.00
CA GLN A 404 -11.97 31.87 -17.01
C GLN A 404 -13.31 32.55 -16.69
N ALA A 405 -14.15 32.75 -17.72
CA ALA A 405 -15.50 33.27 -17.54
C ALA A 405 -16.34 32.32 -16.63
N LEU A 406 -17.09 32.92 -15.70
CA LEU A 406 -17.94 32.22 -14.74
C LEU A 406 -19.37 32.79 -14.86
N SER A 407 -20.36 31.92 -14.80
CA SER A 407 -21.76 32.37 -14.72
C SER A 407 -22.07 32.94 -13.33
N GLN A 408 -23.20 33.63 -13.22
CA GLN A 408 -23.67 34.15 -11.93
C GLN A 408 -23.84 33.00 -10.91
N ASP A 409 -24.43 31.88 -11.33
CA ASP A 409 -24.55 30.67 -10.49
C ASP A 409 -23.17 30.12 -10.04
N ASP A 410 -22.18 30.09 -10.93
CA ASP A 410 -20.82 29.70 -10.62
C ASP A 410 -20.20 30.59 -9.51
N LEU A 411 -20.41 31.93 -9.62
CA LEU A 411 -19.92 32.89 -8.64
C LEU A 411 -20.63 32.75 -7.27
N GLU A 412 -21.93 32.51 -7.25
CA GLU A 412 -22.70 32.25 -6.03
C GLU A 412 -22.26 30.95 -5.34
N ARG A 413 -21.87 29.96 -6.12
CA ARG A 413 -21.29 28.68 -5.61
C ARG A 413 -19.83 28.81 -5.14
N LEU A 414 -19.13 29.86 -5.50
CA LEU A 414 -17.75 30.15 -5.07
C LEU A 414 -17.71 31.08 -3.86
N ILE A 415 -18.55 32.11 -3.83
CA ILE A 415 -18.48 33.16 -2.81
C ILE A 415 -19.03 32.63 -1.48
N PRO A 416 -18.20 32.58 -0.41
CA PRO A 416 -18.65 32.16 0.90
C PRO A 416 -19.53 33.22 1.56
N ALA A 417 -20.57 32.81 2.23
CA ALA A 417 -21.31 33.64 3.16
C ALA A 417 -20.61 33.69 4.52
N ARG A 418 -21.00 34.64 5.38
CA ARG A 418 -20.43 34.76 6.75
C ARG A 418 -20.52 33.44 7.53
N GLN A 419 -21.61 32.71 7.41
CA GLN A 419 -21.77 31.41 8.08
C GLN A 419 -20.76 30.37 7.62
N ASP A 420 -20.33 30.38 6.34
CA ASP A 420 -19.34 29.45 5.81
C ASP A 420 -17.97 29.70 6.43
N PHE A 421 -17.52 30.96 6.54
CA PHE A 421 -16.30 31.33 7.24
C PHE A 421 -16.33 30.90 8.70
N VAL A 422 -17.44 31.13 9.39
CA VAL A 422 -17.59 30.72 10.80
C VAL A 422 -17.53 29.22 10.95
N ALA A 423 -18.21 28.46 10.10
CA ALA A 423 -18.20 26.99 10.16
C ALA A 423 -16.81 26.40 9.89
N VAL A 424 -16.14 26.89 8.83
CA VAL A 424 -14.78 26.44 8.47
C VAL A 424 -13.80 26.77 9.61
N TRP A 425 -13.80 27.99 10.12
CA TRP A 425 -12.89 28.39 11.19
C TRP A 425 -13.12 27.61 12.48
N LYS A 426 -14.37 27.49 12.94
CA LYS A 426 -14.70 26.72 14.15
C LYS A 426 -14.29 25.26 14.04
N TYR A 427 -14.50 24.66 12.86
CA TYR A 427 -14.07 23.28 12.63
C TYR A 427 -12.54 23.15 12.71
N LEU A 428 -11.80 24.02 12.02
CA LEU A 428 -10.33 24.00 12.05
C LEU A 428 -9.78 24.18 13.45
N ALA A 429 -10.31 25.17 14.19
CA ALA A 429 -9.87 25.44 15.57
C ALA A 429 -10.17 24.25 16.52
N ALA A 430 -11.32 23.59 16.37
CA ALA A 430 -11.70 22.43 17.17
C ALA A 430 -10.92 21.15 16.81
N SER A 431 -10.49 21.03 15.56
CA SER A 431 -9.83 19.81 15.03
C SER A 431 -8.30 19.87 15.08
N ALA A 432 -7.73 21.08 15.28
CA ALA A 432 -6.29 21.26 15.29
C ALA A 432 -5.63 20.56 16.48
N GLN A 433 -4.61 19.76 16.19
CA GLN A 433 -3.70 19.21 17.20
C GLN A 433 -2.41 20.04 17.20
N ASN A 434 -2.08 20.67 18.30
CA ASN A 434 -0.95 21.61 18.40
C ASN A 434 -0.97 22.70 17.30
N GLY A 435 -2.17 23.21 16.97
CA GLY A 435 -2.33 24.23 15.93
C GLY A 435 -2.27 23.72 14.49
N VAL A 436 -2.23 22.39 14.26
CA VAL A 436 -2.10 21.80 12.93
C VAL A 436 -3.28 20.89 12.60
N VAL A 437 -3.85 21.05 11.40
CA VAL A 437 -4.80 20.13 10.79
C VAL A 437 -4.14 19.51 9.57
N CYS A 438 -4.18 18.17 9.43
CA CYS A 438 -3.56 17.45 8.34
C CYS A 438 -4.54 16.41 7.77
N GLU A 439 -5.16 16.73 6.62
CA GLU A 439 -6.20 15.87 6.01
C GLU A 439 -6.23 15.95 4.48
N GLU A 440 -6.82 14.94 3.83
CA GLU A 440 -7.18 15.05 2.42
C GLU A 440 -8.32 16.06 2.26
N PHE A 441 -8.23 16.94 1.25
CA PHE A 441 -9.16 18.07 1.09
C PHE A 441 -10.63 17.63 0.99
N GLY A 442 -10.92 16.55 0.27
CA GLY A 442 -12.30 16.05 0.14
C GLY A 442 -12.86 15.52 1.45
N CYS A 443 -11.99 14.87 2.26
CA CYS A 443 -12.34 14.42 3.61
C CYS A 443 -12.59 15.62 4.54
N LEU A 444 -11.71 16.61 4.53
CA LEU A 444 -11.86 17.85 5.25
C LEU A 444 -13.20 18.56 4.91
N ALA A 445 -13.51 18.67 3.61
CA ALA A 445 -14.74 19.29 3.16
C ALA A 445 -16.00 18.55 3.64
N ARG A 446 -15.98 17.20 3.63
CA ARG A 446 -17.11 16.41 4.16
C ARG A 446 -17.25 16.57 5.68
N LYS A 447 -16.17 16.60 6.41
CA LYS A 447 -16.16 16.82 7.87
C LYS A 447 -16.70 18.21 8.22
N ILE A 448 -16.25 19.26 7.53
CA ILE A 448 -16.73 20.63 7.72
C ILE A 448 -18.24 20.70 7.39
N THR A 449 -18.68 20.12 6.29
CA THR A 449 -20.10 20.10 5.90
C THR A 449 -20.98 19.43 6.97
N ARG A 450 -20.53 18.32 7.56
CA ARG A 450 -21.25 17.66 8.66
C ARG A 450 -21.27 18.52 9.93
N PHE A 451 -20.13 19.10 10.26
CA PHE A 451 -20.01 19.98 11.42
C PHE A 451 -20.92 21.22 11.30
N ALA A 452 -21.01 21.79 10.11
CA ALA A 452 -21.87 22.93 9.82
C ALA A 452 -23.37 22.59 9.87
N GLY A 453 -23.76 21.33 9.58
CA GLY A 453 -25.16 20.90 9.52
C GLY A 453 -25.89 21.33 8.25
N TYR A 454 -25.18 21.92 7.28
CA TYR A 454 -25.73 22.32 5.96
C TYR A 454 -24.69 22.06 4.85
N ALA A 455 -25.14 22.07 3.58
CA ALA A 455 -24.29 21.80 2.43
C ALA A 455 -23.30 22.97 2.15
N CYS A 456 -22.15 22.95 2.82
CA CYS A 456 -21.04 23.83 2.50
C CYS A 456 -20.22 23.24 1.36
N GLY A 457 -20.29 23.83 0.16
CA GLY A 457 -19.62 23.30 -1.04
C GLY A 457 -18.10 23.32 -0.93
N GLY A 458 -17.43 22.29 -1.50
CA GLY A 458 -15.96 22.22 -1.47
C GLY A 458 -15.27 23.45 -2.10
N SER A 459 -15.85 24.07 -3.12
CA SER A 459 -15.37 25.33 -3.70
C SER A 459 -15.39 26.49 -2.68
N LYS A 460 -16.49 26.66 -1.93
CA LYS A 460 -16.60 27.67 -0.90
C LYS A 460 -15.60 27.46 0.24
N ILE A 461 -15.45 26.20 0.68
CA ILE A 461 -14.46 25.84 1.72
C ILE A 461 -13.06 26.21 1.24
N ARG A 462 -12.72 25.92 -0.04
CA ARG A 462 -11.41 26.29 -0.58
C ARG A 462 -11.19 27.81 -0.58
N VAL A 463 -12.16 28.58 -1.02
CA VAL A 463 -12.11 30.05 -0.98
C VAL A 463 -11.97 30.56 0.47
N CYS A 464 -12.69 29.96 1.44
CA CYS A 464 -12.50 30.31 2.85
C CYS A 464 -11.05 30.13 3.32
N LEU A 465 -10.43 29.00 2.93
CA LEU A 465 -9.04 28.71 3.30
C LEU A 465 -8.08 29.72 2.66
N ASP A 466 -8.29 30.08 1.39
CA ASP A 466 -7.45 31.08 0.71
C ASP A 466 -7.56 32.46 1.38
N VAL A 467 -8.81 32.90 1.68
CA VAL A 467 -9.08 34.13 2.41
C VAL A 467 -8.40 34.13 3.79
N PHE A 468 -8.48 33.04 4.53
CA PHE A 468 -7.80 32.92 5.82
C PHE A 468 -6.28 33.00 5.69
N GLN A 469 -5.71 32.41 4.66
CA GLN A 469 -4.28 32.49 4.38
C GLN A 469 -3.86 33.92 4.00
N GLU A 470 -4.61 34.60 3.13
CA GLU A 470 -4.36 35.99 2.73
C GLU A 470 -4.42 36.95 3.93
N GLN A 471 -5.29 36.66 4.90
CA GLN A 471 -5.43 37.45 6.12
C GLN A 471 -4.49 37.00 7.26
N GLY A 472 -3.54 36.08 6.98
CA GLY A 472 -2.53 35.63 7.94
C GLY A 472 -3.06 34.78 9.09
N LEU A 473 -4.28 34.26 9.00
CA LEU A 473 -4.90 33.40 10.02
C LEU A 473 -4.39 31.97 10.01
N LEU A 474 -3.90 31.50 8.86
CA LEU A 474 -3.34 30.17 8.68
C LEU A 474 -2.29 30.15 7.56
N GLN A 475 -1.50 29.07 7.53
CA GLN A 475 -0.62 28.74 6.42
C GLN A 475 -0.99 27.36 5.91
N MET A 476 -1.02 27.17 4.58
CA MET A 476 -1.33 25.89 3.93
C MET A 476 -0.11 25.33 3.23
N GLU A 477 0.12 24.05 3.42
CA GLU A 477 1.12 23.27 2.72
C GLU A 477 0.45 22.08 2.02
N GLN A 478 0.62 21.98 0.69
CA GLN A 478 0.10 20.85 -0.07
C GLN A 478 1.11 19.71 -0.05
N ARG A 479 0.74 18.56 0.52
CA ARG A 479 1.48 17.29 0.46
C ARG A 479 0.79 16.29 -0.49
N PRO A 480 1.43 15.17 -0.85
CA PRO A 480 0.94 14.26 -1.91
C PRO A 480 -0.55 13.90 -1.86
N LYS A 481 -1.08 13.57 -0.74
CA LYS A 481 -2.52 13.23 -0.58
C LYS A 481 -3.18 14.05 0.51
N LEU A 482 -2.47 15.04 1.06
CA LEU A 482 -2.87 15.73 2.27
C LEU A 482 -2.72 17.25 2.12
N LEU A 483 -3.61 17.98 2.74
CA LEU A 483 -3.50 19.40 2.98
C LEU A 483 -3.11 19.57 4.45
N VAL A 484 -1.98 20.22 4.70
CA VAL A 484 -1.52 20.57 6.04
C VAL A 484 -1.83 22.04 6.27
N ILE A 485 -2.57 22.34 7.32
CA ILE A 485 -3.01 23.68 7.68
C ILE A 485 -2.44 24.01 9.06
N HIS A 486 -1.59 25.01 9.13
CA HIS A 486 -1.04 25.56 10.36
C HIS A 486 -1.84 26.80 10.76
N LEU A 487 -2.49 26.76 11.91
CA LEU A 487 -3.20 27.92 12.45
C LEU A 487 -2.17 28.89 13.07
N THR A 488 -2.17 30.13 12.60
CA THR A 488 -1.20 31.17 13.02
C THR A 488 -1.85 32.28 13.83
N SER A 489 -3.18 32.19 14.06
CA SER A 489 -3.92 33.26 14.74
C SER A 489 -3.51 33.42 16.19
N ASP A 490 -3.09 34.63 16.54
CA ASP A 490 -2.81 35.10 17.90
C ASP A 490 -4.05 35.71 18.58
N GLY A 491 -5.25 35.41 18.11
CA GLY A 491 -6.53 35.91 18.65
C GLY A 491 -6.94 37.30 18.16
N LYS A 492 -6.18 37.91 17.25
CA LYS A 492 -6.55 39.21 16.66
C LYS A 492 -7.76 39.11 15.77
N LYS A 493 -8.63 40.10 15.84
CA LYS A 493 -9.73 40.24 14.87
C LYS A 493 -9.17 40.78 13.55
N VAL A 494 -9.51 40.10 12.46
CA VAL A 494 -9.16 40.50 11.10
C VAL A 494 -10.43 40.76 10.30
N ASP A 495 -10.33 41.66 9.32
CA ASP A 495 -11.41 42.00 8.41
C ASP A 495 -11.25 41.15 7.14
N LEU A 496 -12.05 40.09 6.99
CA LEU A 496 -12.01 39.19 5.86
C LEU A 496 -12.41 39.85 4.52
N GLU A 497 -13.13 40.97 4.56
CA GLU A 497 -13.52 41.74 3.38
C GLU A 497 -12.33 42.38 2.65
N GLN A 498 -11.18 42.49 3.33
CA GLN A 498 -9.94 43.00 2.74
C GLN A 498 -9.18 41.95 1.93
N SER A 499 -9.67 40.71 1.88
CA SER A 499 -9.05 39.65 1.06
C SER A 499 -9.16 39.97 -0.43
N PRO A 500 -8.03 39.97 -1.17
CA PRO A 500 -8.04 40.19 -2.62
C PRO A 500 -8.92 39.19 -3.36
N THR A 501 -8.86 37.90 -2.98
CA THR A 501 -9.71 36.86 -3.56
C THR A 501 -11.19 37.15 -3.39
N LEU A 502 -11.61 37.55 -2.18
CA LEU A 502 -13.01 37.82 -1.90
C LEU A 502 -13.50 39.07 -2.62
N GLN A 503 -12.69 40.14 -2.65
CA GLN A 503 -12.99 41.38 -3.38
C GLN A 503 -13.17 41.10 -4.88
N HIS A 504 -12.21 40.41 -5.50
CA HIS A 504 -12.26 40.06 -6.91
C HIS A 504 -13.52 39.24 -7.27
N LEU A 505 -13.88 38.24 -6.47
CA LEU A 505 -15.09 37.45 -6.69
C LEU A 505 -16.37 38.31 -6.59
N LYS A 506 -16.44 39.21 -5.61
CA LYS A 506 -17.59 40.11 -5.42
C LYS A 506 -17.71 41.15 -6.54
N GLU A 507 -16.60 41.68 -7.04
CA GLU A 507 -16.57 42.58 -8.19
C GLU A 507 -17.07 41.91 -9.44
N ARG A 508 -16.63 40.68 -9.74
CA ARG A 508 -17.13 39.88 -10.86
C ARG A 508 -18.64 39.61 -10.77
N LEU A 509 -19.13 39.29 -9.57
CA LEU A 509 -20.55 39.09 -9.35
C LEU A 509 -21.37 40.35 -9.64
N LYS A 510 -20.87 41.55 -9.24
CA LYS A 510 -21.51 42.82 -9.51
C LYS A 510 -21.48 43.22 -10.99
N ALA A 511 -20.40 42.89 -11.67
CA ALA A 511 -20.20 43.19 -13.08
C ALA A 511 -21.01 42.26 -14.02
N GLY A 512 -21.53 41.15 -13.51
CA GLY A 512 -22.28 40.18 -14.33
C GLY A 512 -21.40 39.41 -15.34
N ILE A 513 -20.08 39.35 -15.06
CA ILE A 513 -19.05 38.76 -15.95
C ILE A 513 -18.48 37.47 -15.34
#